data_01dda156223804aa8fc4d4f84d8faf77
#
_entry.id   01dda156223804aa8fc4d4f84d8faf77
#
_cell.length_a   1.000
_cell.length_b   1.000
_cell.length_c   1.000
_cell.angle_alpha   90.00
_cell.angle_beta   90.00
_cell.angle_gamma   90.00
#
_symmetry.space_group_name_H-M   'P 1'
#
loop_
_entity.id
_entity.type
_entity.pdbx_description
1 polymer ?
#
loop_
_entity_poly.entity_id
_entity_poly.type
_entity_poly.pdbx_seq_one_letter_code
_entity_poly.pdbx_strand_id
1 'polypeptide(L)'
;MTTRVGVVADTHCPEFLERLPDRLPVAFRGVDLILHAGDINQSSTLDALALIAPVQAVRGDHDGALETLPQTRELTVEGKRIVIVHGNRSQWVEEPQTLLWTLSLGYFRPHGGLPRSLRRRFPDADVIVFGHTHRSHMRRIDGVLLFNPGGVHQWNPVTAKLRLKQNPGWFEWCWLQFARHLQRWETPSVGVLEIDEDGIMPRVIEL
;
A
#
# COMPACT_ATOMS: atom_id res chain seq x y z
N MET A 1 -24.65 5.44 -11.39
CA MET A 1 -24.32 6.00 -10.04
C MET A 1 -22.82 6.09 -9.92
N THR A 2 -22.27 7.00 -9.09
CA THR A 2 -20.82 7.05 -8.89
C THR A 2 -20.51 6.54 -7.49
N THR A 3 -19.76 5.45 -7.40
CA THR A 3 -19.27 4.88 -6.13
C THR A 3 -17.85 5.39 -5.85
N ARG A 4 -17.61 5.90 -4.63
CA ARG A 4 -16.30 6.39 -4.19
C ARG A 4 -15.61 5.34 -3.33
N VAL A 5 -14.48 4.85 -3.80
CA VAL A 5 -13.72 3.78 -3.13
C VAL A 5 -12.41 4.35 -2.59
N GLY A 6 -12.25 4.37 -1.27
CA GLY A 6 -10.99 4.68 -0.61
C GLY A 6 -10.01 3.52 -0.77
N VAL A 7 -8.75 3.81 -1.03
CA VAL A 7 -7.69 2.80 -1.18
C VAL A 7 -6.54 3.14 -0.25
N VAL A 8 -6.17 2.19 0.60
CA VAL A 8 -5.07 2.31 1.56
C VAL A 8 -4.17 1.08 1.49
N ALA A 9 -2.89 1.25 1.74
CA ALA A 9 -1.90 0.18 1.79
C ALA A 9 -0.78 0.52 2.78
N ASP A 10 -0.08 -0.50 3.23
CA ASP A 10 1.17 -0.37 3.97
C ASP A 10 1.01 0.58 5.18
N THR A 11 0.00 0.32 6.01
CA THR A 11 -0.29 1.12 7.21
C THR A 11 0.71 0.82 8.32
N HIS A 12 1.13 -0.45 8.46
CA HIS A 12 2.07 -0.92 9.48
C HIS A 12 1.74 -0.40 10.89
N CYS A 13 0.46 -0.41 11.24
CA CYS A 13 -0.02 0.09 12.53
C CYS A 13 -0.42 -1.10 13.43
N PRO A 14 0.14 -1.22 14.64
CA PRO A 14 0.96 -0.27 15.37
C PRO A 14 2.49 -0.48 15.24
N GLU A 15 2.99 -1.32 14.36
CA GLU A 15 4.41 -1.71 14.32
C GLU A 15 5.35 -0.51 14.07
N PHE A 16 5.05 0.31 13.07
CA PHE A 16 5.87 1.47 12.69
C PHE A 16 5.12 2.80 12.86
N LEU A 17 3.79 2.78 12.90
CA LEU A 17 2.95 3.93 13.23
C LEU A 17 2.12 3.57 14.45
N GLU A 18 2.18 4.39 15.50
CA GLU A 18 1.39 4.19 16.71
C GLU A 18 -0.12 4.21 16.41
N ARG A 19 -0.55 5.07 15.49
CA ARG A 19 -1.94 5.21 15.04
C ARG A 19 -2.02 5.72 13.60
N LEU A 20 -3.18 5.54 12.99
CA LEU A 20 -3.47 6.10 11.66
C LEU A 20 -3.39 7.63 11.68
N PRO A 21 -2.89 8.28 10.60
CA PRO A 21 -2.81 9.73 10.51
C PRO A 21 -4.17 10.41 10.64
N ASP A 22 -4.23 11.52 11.39
CA ASP A 22 -5.47 12.29 11.62
C ASP A 22 -6.09 12.85 10.33
N ARG A 23 -5.30 12.98 9.27
CA ARG A 23 -5.76 13.42 7.94
C ARG A 23 -6.48 12.33 7.14
N LEU A 24 -6.30 11.06 7.50
CA LEU A 24 -6.88 9.93 6.75
C LEU A 24 -8.42 9.97 6.73
N PRO A 25 -9.15 10.20 7.84
CA PRO A 25 -10.61 10.36 7.79
C PRO A 25 -11.06 11.54 6.93
N VAL A 26 -10.26 12.60 6.85
CA VAL A 26 -10.56 13.75 5.99
C VAL A 26 -10.39 13.38 4.51
N ALA A 27 -9.32 12.65 4.17
CA ALA A 27 -9.06 12.17 2.82
C ALA A 27 -10.16 11.20 2.33
N PHE A 28 -10.73 10.41 3.26
CA PHE A 28 -11.79 9.43 2.97
C PHE A 28 -13.22 9.95 3.23
N ARG A 29 -13.39 11.26 3.36
CA ARG A 29 -14.74 11.82 3.54
C ARG A 29 -15.64 11.46 2.37
N GLY A 30 -16.76 10.77 2.66
CA GLY A 30 -17.77 10.39 1.65
C GLY A 30 -17.30 9.27 0.74
N VAL A 31 -16.38 8.39 1.17
CA VAL A 31 -16.15 7.10 0.50
C VAL A 31 -17.20 6.09 0.95
N ASP A 32 -17.62 5.24 0.02
CA ASP A 32 -18.64 4.22 0.24
C ASP A 32 -18.03 2.89 0.68
N LEU A 33 -16.77 2.67 0.35
CA LEU A 33 -16.02 1.44 0.59
C LEU A 33 -14.54 1.77 0.75
N ILE A 34 -13.81 1.05 1.61
CA ILE A 34 -12.36 1.13 1.75
C ILE A 34 -11.74 -0.21 1.33
N LEU A 35 -10.72 -0.16 0.47
CA LEU A 35 -9.89 -1.29 0.09
C LEU A 35 -8.53 -1.17 0.76
N HIS A 36 -8.11 -2.19 1.53
CA HIS A 36 -6.79 -2.23 2.13
C HIS A 36 -5.91 -3.28 1.43
N ALA A 37 -4.85 -2.83 0.79
CA ALA A 37 -3.98 -3.67 -0.02
C ALA A 37 -2.82 -4.34 0.77
N GLY A 38 -3.04 -4.63 2.06
CA GLY A 38 -2.10 -5.41 2.90
C GLY A 38 -1.08 -4.57 3.67
N ASP A 39 -0.30 -5.25 4.51
CA ASP A 39 0.61 -4.70 5.51
C ASP A 39 -0.11 -3.80 6.52
N ILE A 40 -1.06 -4.43 7.22
CA ILE A 40 -1.98 -3.84 8.19
C ILE A 40 -1.39 -3.91 9.60
N ASN A 41 -0.87 -5.08 9.98
CA ASN A 41 -0.34 -5.60 11.24
C ASN A 41 -1.40 -6.07 12.24
N GLN A 42 -2.45 -5.30 12.55
CA GLN A 42 -3.46 -5.68 13.54
C GLN A 42 -4.89 -5.37 13.10
N SER A 43 -5.85 -6.16 13.59
CA SER A 43 -7.27 -5.96 13.30
C SER A 43 -7.80 -4.61 13.75
N SER A 44 -7.27 -4.04 14.84
CA SER A 44 -7.64 -2.71 15.32
C SER A 44 -7.46 -1.59 14.28
N THR A 45 -6.52 -1.76 13.34
CA THR A 45 -6.36 -0.85 12.19
C THR A 45 -7.56 -0.93 11.25
N LEU A 46 -8.04 -2.15 10.98
CA LEU A 46 -9.25 -2.35 10.18
C LEU A 46 -10.49 -1.83 10.89
N ASP A 47 -10.58 -2.03 12.21
CA ASP A 47 -11.69 -1.51 13.02
C ASP A 47 -11.74 0.02 12.98
N ALA A 48 -10.57 0.68 13.07
CA ALA A 48 -10.49 2.13 12.95
C ALA A 48 -10.90 2.64 11.55
N LEU A 49 -10.55 1.94 10.48
CA LEU A 49 -10.99 2.27 9.13
C LEU A 49 -12.49 2.00 8.94
N ALA A 50 -13.02 0.96 9.56
CA ALA A 50 -14.45 0.60 9.50
C ALA A 50 -15.36 1.65 10.14
N LEU A 51 -14.85 2.52 11.00
CA LEU A 51 -15.58 3.70 11.49
C LEU A 51 -15.85 4.74 10.40
N ILE A 52 -15.12 4.69 9.28
CA ILE A 52 -15.27 5.62 8.14
C ILE A 52 -16.20 5.01 7.09
N ALA A 53 -15.92 3.79 6.65
CA ALA A 53 -16.71 3.04 5.67
C ALA A 53 -16.40 1.53 5.77
N PRO A 54 -17.24 0.63 5.23
CA PRO A 54 -16.95 -0.80 5.15
C PRO A 54 -15.58 -1.08 4.56
N VAL A 55 -14.83 -2.05 5.13
CA VAL A 55 -13.47 -2.38 4.71
C VAL A 55 -13.40 -3.73 4.04
N GLN A 56 -12.70 -3.82 2.90
CA GLN A 56 -12.30 -5.06 2.25
C GLN A 56 -10.77 -5.09 2.21
N ALA A 57 -10.17 -6.09 2.84
CA ALA A 57 -8.73 -6.17 3.00
C ALA A 57 -8.15 -7.47 2.44
N VAL A 58 -6.87 -7.42 2.06
CA VAL A 58 -6.02 -8.58 1.77
C VAL A 58 -4.84 -8.59 2.72
N ARG A 59 -4.22 -9.76 2.88
CA ARG A 59 -3.04 -9.94 3.71
C ARG A 59 -1.77 -9.54 2.96
N GLY A 60 -0.89 -8.80 3.63
CA GLY A 60 0.49 -8.51 3.20
C GLY A 60 1.53 -9.37 3.94
N ASP A 61 2.80 -9.00 3.81
CA ASP A 61 3.93 -9.74 4.38
C ASP A 61 4.03 -9.59 5.91
N HIS A 62 3.61 -8.45 6.43
CA HIS A 62 3.63 -8.12 7.86
C HIS A 62 2.35 -8.51 8.62
N ASP A 63 1.42 -9.24 7.99
CA ASP A 63 0.09 -9.55 8.53
C ASP A 63 0.01 -10.96 9.13
N GLY A 64 1.07 -11.44 9.78
CA GLY A 64 1.10 -12.77 10.40
C GLY A 64 -0.01 -12.99 11.44
N ALA A 65 -0.47 -11.94 12.13
CA ALA A 65 -1.58 -12.00 13.07
C ALA A 65 -2.98 -12.02 12.39
N LEU A 66 -3.05 -11.81 11.07
CA LEU A 66 -4.29 -11.69 10.28
C LEU A 66 -4.41 -12.83 9.23
N GLU A 67 -4.06 -14.06 9.62
CA GLU A 67 -4.04 -15.22 8.71
C GLU A 67 -5.39 -15.53 8.06
N THR A 68 -6.49 -15.09 8.65
CA THR A 68 -7.84 -15.25 8.09
C THR A 68 -8.12 -14.37 6.87
N LEU A 69 -7.32 -13.33 6.64
CA LEU A 69 -7.46 -12.50 5.47
C LEU A 69 -6.94 -13.22 4.23
N PRO A 70 -7.64 -13.11 3.08
CA PRO A 70 -7.17 -13.69 1.83
C PRO A 70 -5.94 -12.93 1.30
N GLN A 71 -5.10 -13.62 0.52
CA GLN A 71 -3.98 -12.98 -0.20
C GLN A 71 -4.43 -12.19 -1.44
N THR A 72 -5.60 -12.51 -1.96
CA THR A 72 -6.20 -11.84 -3.11
C THR A 72 -7.71 -11.78 -2.90
N ARG A 73 -8.30 -10.66 -3.22
CA ARG A 73 -9.76 -10.46 -3.17
C ARG A 73 -10.23 -9.85 -4.48
N GLU A 74 -11.35 -10.34 -4.96
CA GLU A 74 -12.00 -9.82 -6.15
C GLU A 74 -13.40 -9.32 -5.77
N LEU A 75 -13.79 -8.20 -6.31
CA LEU A 75 -15.12 -7.62 -6.13
C LEU A 75 -15.55 -6.86 -7.38
N THR A 76 -16.84 -6.62 -7.49
CA THR A 76 -17.40 -5.83 -8.58
C THR A 76 -18.06 -4.58 -8.01
N VAL A 77 -17.69 -3.41 -8.55
CA VAL A 77 -18.25 -2.12 -8.19
C VAL A 77 -18.69 -1.41 -9.47
N GLU A 78 -19.95 -1.01 -9.57
CA GLU A 78 -20.55 -0.40 -10.77
C GLU A 78 -20.20 -1.18 -12.06
N GLY A 79 -20.26 -2.51 -12.01
CA GLY A 79 -19.91 -3.40 -13.13
C GLY A 79 -18.41 -3.51 -13.45
N LYS A 80 -17.53 -2.81 -12.74
CA LYS A 80 -16.07 -2.90 -12.92
C LYS A 80 -15.49 -3.94 -11.98
N ARG A 81 -14.67 -4.86 -12.51
CA ARG A 81 -13.98 -5.91 -11.75
C ARG A 81 -12.70 -5.36 -11.13
N ILE A 82 -12.66 -5.33 -9.81
CA ILE A 82 -11.54 -4.86 -9.00
C ILE A 82 -10.85 -6.06 -8.37
N VAL A 83 -9.54 -6.16 -8.53
CA VAL A 83 -8.70 -7.13 -7.85
C VAL A 83 -7.84 -6.40 -6.83
N ILE A 84 -7.82 -6.89 -5.59
CA ILE A 84 -6.95 -6.40 -4.53
C ILE A 84 -5.92 -7.48 -4.25
N VAL A 85 -4.65 -7.08 -4.20
CA VAL A 85 -3.52 -7.96 -3.89
C VAL A 85 -2.42 -7.15 -3.23
N HIS A 86 -1.67 -7.72 -2.27
CA HIS A 86 -0.57 -6.94 -1.69
C HIS A 86 0.54 -6.68 -2.71
N GLY A 87 0.93 -7.68 -3.46
CA GLY A 87 1.90 -7.51 -4.54
C GLY A 87 3.30 -8.01 -4.22
N ASN A 88 3.46 -8.71 -3.10
CA ASN A 88 4.72 -9.37 -2.76
C ASN A 88 5.14 -10.38 -3.84
N ARG A 89 6.44 -10.44 -4.09
CA ARG A 89 7.08 -11.37 -5.02
C ARG A 89 8.02 -12.30 -4.24
N SER A 90 8.69 -13.21 -4.93
CA SER A 90 9.67 -14.08 -4.29
C SER A 90 10.83 -13.26 -3.71
N GLN A 91 11.39 -13.69 -2.58
CA GLN A 91 12.53 -13.07 -1.91
C GLN A 91 13.74 -12.87 -2.85
N TRP A 92 13.97 -13.79 -3.78
CA TRP A 92 15.01 -13.68 -4.81
C TRP A 92 14.91 -12.43 -5.69
N VAL A 93 13.73 -11.84 -5.80
CA VAL A 93 13.50 -10.60 -6.56
C VAL A 93 13.51 -9.40 -5.63
N GLU A 94 12.95 -9.53 -4.43
CA GLU A 94 12.79 -8.41 -3.48
C GLU A 94 14.11 -8.04 -2.79
N GLU A 95 14.87 -9.02 -2.29
CA GLU A 95 16.09 -8.77 -1.52
C GLU A 95 17.15 -7.98 -2.28
N PRO A 96 17.51 -8.32 -3.55
CA PRO A 96 18.48 -7.52 -4.31
C PRO A 96 18.01 -6.08 -4.56
N GLN A 97 16.71 -5.88 -4.74
CA GLN A 97 16.15 -4.55 -4.99
C GLN A 97 16.17 -3.69 -3.71
N THR A 98 15.80 -4.27 -2.58
CA THR A 98 15.86 -3.62 -1.26
C THR A 98 17.31 -3.26 -0.90
N LEU A 99 18.25 -4.18 -1.13
CA LEU A 99 19.67 -3.92 -0.90
C LEU A 99 20.16 -2.75 -1.75
N LEU A 100 19.84 -2.75 -3.04
CA LEU A 100 20.28 -1.70 -3.96
C LEU A 100 19.65 -0.33 -3.62
N TRP A 101 18.38 -0.31 -3.24
CA TRP A 101 17.72 0.89 -2.74
C TRP A 101 18.40 1.43 -1.47
N THR A 102 18.68 0.54 -0.52
CA THR A 102 19.33 0.89 0.76
C THR A 102 20.74 1.42 0.54
N LEU A 103 21.58 0.71 -0.20
CA LEU A 103 22.97 1.11 -0.47
C LEU A 103 23.06 2.41 -1.27
N SER A 104 22.08 2.69 -2.12
CA SER A 104 21.99 3.94 -2.86
C SER A 104 21.36 5.10 -2.06
N LEU A 105 21.08 4.93 -0.78
CA LEU A 105 20.37 5.92 0.05
C LEU A 105 19.07 6.43 -0.58
N GLY A 106 18.34 5.55 -1.27
CA GLY A 106 17.08 5.86 -1.93
C GLY A 106 17.21 6.45 -3.35
N TYR A 107 18.42 6.66 -3.87
CA TYR A 107 18.59 7.17 -5.24
C TYR A 107 18.20 6.17 -6.31
N PHE A 108 18.60 4.92 -6.15
CA PHE A 108 18.30 3.86 -7.10
C PHE A 108 17.12 3.03 -6.62
N ARG A 109 16.02 3.09 -7.39
CA ARG A 109 14.77 2.36 -7.08
C ARG A 109 14.38 1.52 -8.30
N PRO A 110 14.80 0.26 -8.34
CA PRO A 110 14.49 -0.60 -9.47
C PRO A 110 12.97 -0.79 -9.59
N HIS A 111 12.46 -0.56 -10.78
CA HIS A 111 11.06 -0.83 -11.12
C HIS A 111 10.94 -2.32 -11.47
N GLY A 112 10.82 -3.17 -10.48
CA GLY A 112 10.92 -4.63 -10.62
C GLY A 112 9.84 -5.34 -11.43
N GLY A 113 9.17 -4.65 -12.35
CA GLY A 113 8.19 -5.28 -13.24
C GLY A 113 6.90 -5.75 -12.56
N LEU A 114 6.69 -5.44 -11.28
CA LEU A 114 5.50 -5.84 -10.52
C LEU A 114 4.18 -5.48 -11.22
N PRO A 115 3.95 -4.24 -11.71
CA PRO A 115 2.70 -3.92 -12.39
C PRO A 115 2.43 -4.81 -13.61
N ARG A 116 3.45 -5.08 -14.44
CA ARG A 116 3.31 -5.98 -15.60
C ARG A 116 3.06 -7.43 -15.20
N SER A 117 3.65 -7.89 -14.09
CA SER A 117 3.41 -9.23 -13.56
C SER A 117 1.97 -9.37 -13.07
N LEU A 118 1.47 -8.39 -12.32
CA LEU A 118 0.08 -8.34 -11.84
C LEU A 118 -0.91 -8.29 -13.02
N ARG A 119 -0.62 -7.46 -14.04
CA ARG A 119 -1.44 -7.40 -15.25
C ARG A 119 -1.57 -8.78 -15.94
N ARG A 120 -0.48 -9.53 -16.03
CA ARG A 120 -0.50 -10.89 -16.61
C ARG A 120 -1.27 -11.88 -15.75
N ARG A 121 -1.19 -11.73 -14.42
CA ARG A 121 -1.87 -12.62 -13.46
C ARG A 121 -3.39 -12.42 -13.46
N PHE A 122 -3.84 -11.19 -13.69
CA PHE A 122 -5.26 -10.82 -13.63
C PHE A 122 -5.70 -10.14 -14.95
N PRO A 123 -5.83 -10.93 -16.03
CA PRO A 123 -6.10 -10.39 -17.37
C PRO A 123 -7.49 -9.76 -17.52
N ASP A 124 -8.46 -10.21 -16.73
CA ASP A 124 -9.87 -9.81 -16.84
C ASP A 124 -10.26 -8.70 -15.83
N ALA A 125 -9.31 -8.16 -15.09
CA ALA A 125 -9.57 -7.06 -14.17
C ALA A 125 -9.71 -5.72 -14.92
N ASP A 126 -10.58 -4.85 -14.44
CA ASP A 126 -10.62 -3.44 -14.86
C ASP A 126 -9.63 -2.61 -14.03
N VAL A 127 -9.48 -2.98 -12.73
CA VAL A 127 -8.53 -2.37 -11.80
C VAL A 127 -7.79 -3.45 -11.02
N ILE A 128 -6.49 -3.28 -10.85
CA ILE A 128 -5.68 -4.04 -9.90
C ILE A 128 -5.13 -3.06 -8.88
N VAL A 129 -5.63 -3.16 -7.64
CA VAL A 129 -5.16 -2.41 -6.48
C VAL A 129 -4.05 -3.20 -5.79
N PHE A 130 -2.92 -2.56 -5.53
CA PHE A 130 -1.79 -3.21 -4.87
C PHE A 130 -1.01 -2.25 -3.96
N GLY A 131 -0.25 -2.78 -3.00
CA GLY A 131 0.62 -2.07 -2.05
C GLY A 131 2.09 -2.43 -2.20
N HIS A 132 2.74 -2.82 -1.09
CA HIS A 132 4.07 -3.40 -0.97
C HIS A 132 5.25 -2.47 -1.33
N THR A 133 5.13 -1.70 -2.38
CA THR A 133 6.24 -0.85 -2.85
C THR A 133 6.36 0.47 -2.10
N HIS A 134 5.38 0.81 -1.26
CA HIS A 134 5.22 2.11 -0.58
C HIS A 134 5.26 3.31 -1.55
N ARG A 135 5.08 3.08 -2.86
CA ARG A 135 5.16 4.12 -3.89
C ARG A 135 3.84 4.22 -4.63
N SER A 136 3.35 5.42 -4.78
CA SER A 136 2.18 5.66 -5.60
C SER A 136 2.46 5.23 -7.06
N HIS A 137 1.50 4.50 -7.62
CA HIS A 137 1.54 4.07 -9.01
C HIS A 137 0.14 4.13 -9.60
N MET A 138 0.02 4.85 -10.70
CA MET A 138 -1.25 5.03 -11.38
C MET A 138 -1.00 4.95 -12.88
N ARG A 139 -1.22 3.78 -13.46
CA ARG A 139 -0.99 3.55 -14.88
C ARG A 139 -1.93 2.51 -15.46
N ARG A 140 -2.40 2.74 -16.68
CA ARG A 140 -3.09 1.71 -17.47
C ARG A 140 -2.09 0.91 -18.29
N ILE A 141 -2.23 -0.42 -18.24
CA ILE A 141 -1.46 -1.37 -19.03
C ILE A 141 -2.48 -2.30 -19.71
N ASP A 142 -2.51 -2.31 -21.03
CA ASP A 142 -3.47 -3.06 -21.85
C ASP A 142 -4.93 -2.91 -21.36
N GLY A 143 -5.35 -1.67 -21.14
CA GLY A 143 -6.69 -1.29 -20.68
C GLY A 143 -6.94 -1.38 -19.17
N VAL A 144 -6.18 -2.19 -18.41
CA VAL A 144 -6.33 -2.38 -16.96
C VAL A 144 -5.62 -1.29 -16.18
N LEU A 145 -6.30 -0.69 -15.22
CA LEU A 145 -5.71 0.27 -14.29
C LEU A 145 -4.91 -0.46 -13.20
N LEU A 146 -3.60 -0.24 -13.14
CA LEU A 146 -2.71 -0.65 -12.06
C LEU A 146 -2.63 0.52 -11.08
N PHE A 147 -3.15 0.34 -9.87
CA PHE A 147 -3.25 1.39 -8.88
C PHE A 147 -2.64 1.01 -7.54
N ASN A 148 -1.60 1.73 -7.15
CA ASN A 148 -1.02 1.68 -5.81
C ASN A 148 -1.17 3.08 -5.21
N PRO A 149 -1.82 3.24 -4.06
CA PRO A 149 -2.03 4.55 -3.45
C PRO A 149 -0.76 5.15 -2.84
N GLY A 150 0.34 4.40 -2.77
CA GLY A 150 1.48 4.65 -1.88
C GLY A 150 1.26 3.99 -0.52
N GLY A 151 2.19 4.14 0.39
CA GLY A 151 2.07 3.63 1.76
C GLY A 151 1.66 4.74 2.73
N VAL A 152 0.86 4.39 3.73
CA VAL A 152 0.57 5.28 4.87
C VAL A 152 1.79 5.43 5.76
N HIS A 153 2.50 4.33 6.01
CA HIS A 153 3.83 4.39 6.60
C HIS A 153 4.89 4.63 5.52
N GLN A 154 5.82 5.56 5.81
CA GLN A 154 6.96 5.84 4.93
C GLN A 154 8.25 5.94 5.74
N TRP A 155 9.27 5.26 5.25
CA TRP A 155 10.60 5.41 5.80
C TRP A 155 11.25 6.70 5.34
N ASN A 156 11.64 7.52 6.30
CA ASN A 156 12.40 8.75 6.11
C ASN A 156 13.42 8.90 7.26
N PRO A 157 14.36 9.86 7.20
CA PRO A 157 15.36 10.03 8.24
C PRO A 157 14.79 10.25 9.65
N VAL A 158 13.60 10.82 9.76
CA VAL A 158 12.96 11.07 11.07
C VAL A 158 12.39 9.77 11.63
N THR A 159 11.59 9.04 10.85
CA THR A 159 11.00 7.77 11.29
C THR A 159 12.08 6.74 11.60
N ALA A 160 13.15 6.66 10.79
CA ALA A 160 14.28 5.78 11.05
C ALA A 160 14.99 6.11 12.39
N LYS A 161 15.21 7.39 12.69
CA LYS A 161 15.80 7.82 13.97
C LYS A 161 14.91 7.52 15.17
N LEU A 162 13.60 7.67 15.02
CA LEU A 162 12.64 7.33 16.08
C LEU A 162 12.63 5.82 16.34
N ARG A 163 12.60 5.02 15.31
CA ARG A 163 12.61 3.55 15.42
C ARG A 163 13.90 3.02 16.06
N LEU A 164 15.05 3.61 15.76
CA LEU A 164 16.32 3.26 16.40
C LEU A 164 16.29 3.40 17.94
N LYS A 165 15.45 4.28 18.50
CA LYS A 165 15.29 4.44 19.94
C LYS A 165 14.43 3.36 20.60
N GLN A 166 13.74 2.53 19.81
CA GLN A 166 12.83 1.48 20.28
C GLN A 166 13.52 0.10 20.39
N ASN A 167 14.85 0.05 20.40
CA ASN A 167 15.64 -1.18 20.46
C ASN A 167 15.24 -2.22 19.40
N PRO A 168 15.32 -1.87 18.11
CA PRO A 168 15.00 -2.80 17.03
C PRO A 168 15.96 -4.01 17.06
N GLY A 169 15.53 -5.13 16.45
CA GLY A 169 16.38 -6.30 16.26
C GLY A 169 17.66 -5.95 15.48
N TRP A 170 18.72 -6.76 15.64
CA TRP A 170 20.04 -6.45 15.06
C TRP A 170 20.01 -6.18 13.54
N PHE A 171 19.29 -6.98 12.78
CA PHE A 171 19.16 -6.80 11.32
C PHE A 171 18.46 -5.48 10.98
N GLU A 172 17.33 -5.20 11.63
CA GLU A 172 16.59 -3.95 11.48
C GLU A 172 17.46 -2.74 11.90
N TRP A 173 18.21 -2.87 12.98
CA TRP A 173 19.14 -1.83 13.44
C TRP A 173 20.18 -1.50 12.36
N CYS A 174 20.82 -2.52 11.77
CA CYS A 174 21.76 -2.32 10.68
C CYS A 174 21.15 -1.56 9.50
N TRP A 175 19.95 -1.98 9.08
CA TRP A 175 19.23 -1.33 7.99
C TRP A 175 18.87 0.13 8.33
N LEU A 176 18.40 0.40 9.55
CA LEU A 176 18.05 1.75 10.00
C LEU A 176 19.24 2.71 10.05
N GLN A 177 20.48 2.20 10.22
CA GLN A 177 21.69 3.04 10.12
C GLN A 177 21.84 3.65 8.72
N PHE A 178 21.39 2.97 7.68
CA PHE A 178 21.33 3.52 6.32
C PHE A 178 20.07 4.37 6.12
N ALA A 179 18.92 3.88 6.57
CA ALA A 179 17.63 4.54 6.38
C ALA A 179 17.59 5.96 6.97
N ARG A 180 18.29 6.22 8.11
CA ARG A 180 18.39 7.57 8.71
C ARG A 180 19.14 8.59 7.84
N HIS A 181 19.81 8.14 6.77
CA HIS A 181 20.56 8.97 5.82
C HIS A 181 19.91 9.02 4.44
N LEU A 182 18.69 8.53 4.29
CA LEU A 182 17.97 8.59 3.02
C LEU A 182 17.94 10.03 2.49
N GLN A 183 18.26 10.17 1.20
CA GLN A 183 18.21 11.45 0.47
C GLN A 183 16.89 11.62 -0.29
N ARG A 184 16.20 10.50 -0.55
CA ARG A 184 14.91 10.47 -1.24
C ARG A 184 13.97 9.48 -0.56
N TRP A 185 12.77 9.93 -0.26
CA TRP A 185 11.68 9.12 0.29
C TRP A 185 10.35 9.55 -0.29
N GLU A 186 9.33 8.74 -0.10
CA GLU A 186 7.96 9.05 -0.53
C GLU A 186 7.20 9.77 0.59
N THR A 187 6.17 10.54 0.21
CA THR A 187 5.21 11.13 1.16
C THR A 187 4.14 10.08 1.50
N PRO A 188 3.71 10.00 2.78
CA PRO A 188 2.53 9.21 3.14
C PRO A 188 1.33 9.55 2.29
N SER A 189 0.64 8.54 1.77
CA SER A 189 -0.48 8.77 0.84
C SER A 189 -1.53 7.67 0.89
N VAL A 190 -2.73 8.02 0.44
CA VAL A 190 -3.88 7.14 0.21
C VAL A 190 -4.45 7.43 -1.18
N GLY A 191 -5.39 6.61 -1.63
CA GLY A 191 -6.04 6.79 -2.92
C GLY A 191 -7.56 6.89 -2.81
N VAL A 192 -8.17 7.46 -3.84
CA VAL A 192 -9.60 7.40 -4.07
C VAL A 192 -9.84 7.00 -5.53
N LEU A 193 -10.73 6.03 -5.74
CA LEU A 193 -11.25 5.67 -7.05
C LEU A 193 -12.69 6.15 -7.13
N GLU A 194 -13.02 6.99 -8.07
CA GLU A 194 -14.40 7.31 -8.43
C GLU A 194 -14.81 6.41 -9.59
N ILE A 195 -15.80 5.56 -9.35
CA ILE A 195 -16.19 4.49 -10.29
C ILE A 195 -17.64 4.68 -10.69
N ASP A 196 -17.90 4.69 -11.98
CA ASP A 196 -19.24 4.72 -12.57
C ASP A 196 -19.30 3.85 -13.84
N GLU A 197 -20.43 3.88 -14.53
CA GLU A 197 -20.66 3.14 -15.76
C GLU A 197 -19.65 3.55 -16.85
N ASP A 198 -19.28 4.83 -16.91
CA ASP A 198 -18.41 5.40 -17.95
C ASP A 198 -16.92 5.05 -17.70
N GLY A 199 -16.52 4.85 -16.42
CA GLY A 199 -15.13 4.55 -16.17
C GLY A 199 -14.67 4.57 -14.71
N ILE A 200 -13.35 4.72 -14.57
CA ILE A 200 -12.67 4.74 -13.29
C ILE A 200 -11.69 5.91 -13.29
N MET A 201 -11.91 6.85 -12.36
CA MET A 201 -11.05 8.00 -12.13
C MET A 201 -10.25 7.82 -10.83
N PRO A 202 -8.96 7.49 -10.93
CA PRO A 202 -8.07 7.34 -9.79
C PRO A 202 -7.47 8.67 -9.35
N ARG A 203 -7.30 8.83 -8.04
CA ARG A 203 -6.59 9.98 -7.45
C ARG A 203 -5.76 9.52 -6.26
N VAL A 204 -4.55 10.06 -6.12
CA VAL A 204 -3.69 9.91 -4.93
C VAL A 204 -3.80 11.17 -4.10
N ILE A 205 -3.87 11.03 -2.77
CA ILE A 205 -3.99 12.11 -1.79
C ILE A 205 -2.84 11.94 -0.79
N GLU A 206 -2.01 12.96 -0.64
CA GLU A 206 -0.96 13.02 0.38
C GLU A 206 -1.57 13.32 1.77
N LEU A 207 -1.03 12.62 2.79
CA LEU A 207 -1.50 12.69 4.17
C LEU A 207 -0.70 13.69 5.03
#